data_44a6b2a1697542fff93996a663d3763e
#
_entry.id   44a6b2a1697542fff93996a663d3763e
#
_cell.length_a   1.000
_cell.length_b   1.000
_cell.length_c   1.000
_cell.angle_alpha   90.00
_cell.angle_beta   90.00
_cell.angle_gamma   90.00
#
_symmetry.space_group_name_H-M   'P 1'
#
loop_
_entity.id
_entity.type
_entity.pdbx_description
1 polymer ?
#
loop_
_entity_poly.entity_id
_entity_poly.type
_entity_poly.pdbx_seq_one_letter_code
_entity_poly.pdbx_strand_id
1 'polypeptide(L)'
;MANKMKLQIITPTRTILDTEVESVIISTTEGQMGVLYDHEPVVALLNYKDVAYTEDGQKKYATTLGGFVEVTKDKVTILTDASELQDEIDIERAKKAKERAEKRLAQKDGSIDQLRAEIALKKAIARINLKK
;
A
#
# COMPACT_ATOMS: atom_id res chain seq x y z
N MET A 1 -23.81 -13.85 11.15
CA MET A 1 -23.34 -12.81 10.21
C MET A 1 -21.96 -12.33 10.61
N ALA A 2 -21.10 -12.21 9.63
CA ALA A 2 -19.77 -11.66 9.87
C ALA A 2 -19.90 -10.16 10.19
N ASN A 3 -19.21 -9.73 11.25
CA ASN A 3 -19.10 -8.32 11.56
C ASN A 3 -18.16 -7.64 10.56
N LYS A 4 -18.56 -6.48 10.11
CA LYS A 4 -17.74 -5.69 9.20
C LYS A 4 -17.01 -4.59 9.96
N MET A 5 -15.87 -4.20 9.43
CA MET A 5 -15.11 -3.07 9.96
C MET A 5 -14.92 -2.04 8.85
N LYS A 6 -14.69 -0.81 9.27
CA LYS A 6 -14.46 0.27 8.33
C LYS A 6 -13.00 0.26 7.88
N LEU A 7 -12.78 0.38 6.56
CA LEU A 7 -11.43 0.55 5.99
C LEU A 7 -11.35 1.90 5.32
N GLN A 8 -10.41 2.72 5.77
CA GLN A 8 -10.11 4.00 5.12
C GLN A 8 -8.67 4.00 4.65
N ILE A 9 -8.46 4.43 3.41
CA ILE A 9 -7.13 4.65 2.84
C ILE A 9 -7.04 6.12 2.46
N ILE A 10 -6.15 6.83 3.13
CA ILE A 10 -6.02 8.29 3.02
C ILE A 10 -4.60 8.64 2.60
N THR A 11 -4.49 9.52 1.60
CA THR A 11 -3.22 10.10 1.17
C THR A 11 -3.25 11.62 1.44
N PRO A 12 -2.12 12.32 1.33
CA PRO A 12 -2.12 13.77 1.54
C PRO A 12 -3.03 14.55 0.61
N THR A 13 -3.38 14.00 -0.56
CA THR A 13 -4.16 14.71 -1.56
C THR A 13 -5.62 14.29 -1.64
N ARG A 14 -5.94 13.06 -1.20
CA ARG A 14 -7.32 12.56 -1.31
C ARG A 14 -7.57 11.32 -0.46
N THR A 15 -8.84 11.03 -0.25
CA THR A 15 -9.27 9.73 0.29
C THR A 15 -9.41 8.76 -0.89
N ILE A 16 -8.63 7.68 -0.85
CA ILE A 16 -8.63 6.67 -1.91
C ILE A 16 -9.81 5.72 -1.74
N LEU A 17 -10.09 5.33 -0.50
CA LEU A 17 -11.11 4.34 -0.18
C LEU A 17 -11.70 4.63 1.19
N ASP A 18 -13.02 4.46 1.32
CA ASP A 18 -13.74 4.55 2.58
C ASP A 18 -14.94 3.62 2.45
N THR A 19 -14.80 2.40 2.97
CA THR A 19 -15.83 1.37 2.81
C THR A 19 -15.84 0.41 3.99
N GLU A 20 -16.82 -0.47 4.02
CA GLU A 20 -16.91 -1.54 5.01
C GLU A 20 -16.40 -2.85 4.41
N VAL A 21 -15.59 -3.57 5.16
CA VAL A 21 -14.92 -4.79 4.70
C VAL A 21 -15.04 -5.89 5.74
N GLU A 22 -14.93 -7.14 5.29
CA GLU A 22 -14.95 -8.31 6.16
C GLU A 22 -13.56 -8.63 6.71
N SER A 23 -12.51 -8.37 5.94
CA SER A 23 -11.14 -8.65 6.35
C SER A 23 -10.15 -7.75 5.62
N VAL A 24 -8.97 -7.55 6.22
CA VAL A 24 -7.88 -6.77 5.64
C VAL A 24 -6.57 -7.50 5.90
N ILE A 25 -5.71 -7.58 4.89
CA ILE A 25 -4.34 -8.07 5.04
C ILE A 25 -3.42 -6.92 4.67
N ILE A 26 -2.59 -6.51 5.62
CA ILE A 26 -1.74 -5.33 5.52
C ILE A 26 -0.28 -5.77 5.46
N SER A 27 0.50 -5.12 4.60
CA SER A 27 1.95 -5.37 4.53
C SER A 27 2.67 -4.32 5.36
N THR A 28 3.19 -4.75 6.51
CA THR A 28 3.95 -3.87 7.40
C THR A 28 5.45 -4.10 7.23
N THR A 29 6.26 -3.23 7.82
CA THR A 29 7.72 -3.38 7.80
C THR A 29 8.19 -4.64 8.54
N GLU A 30 7.34 -5.23 9.39
CA GLU A 30 7.64 -6.45 10.13
C GLU A 30 6.97 -7.70 9.55
N GLY A 31 6.30 -7.57 8.40
CA GLY A 31 5.60 -8.67 7.75
C GLY A 31 4.12 -8.38 7.54
N GLN A 32 3.41 -9.40 7.08
CA GLN A 32 1.98 -9.26 6.85
C GLN A 32 1.19 -9.38 8.15
N MET A 33 0.11 -8.59 8.23
CA MET A 33 -0.78 -8.60 9.38
C MET A 33 -2.21 -8.73 8.90
N GLY A 34 -2.89 -9.80 9.31
CA GLY A 34 -4.31 -10.01 9.02
C GLY A 34 -5.17 -9.34 10.10
N VAL A 35 -6.21 -8.64 9.67
CA VAL A 35 -7.11 -7.92 10.58
C VAL A 35 -8.55 -8.35 10.32
N LEU A 36 -9.22 -8.75 11.38
CA LEU A 36 -10.65 -9.04 11.40
C LEU A 36 -11.32 -8.12 12.43
N TYR A 37 -12.62 -8.07 12.40
CA TYR A 37 -13.39 -7.32 13.41
C TYR A 37 -12.95 -7.73 14.83
N ASP A 38 -12.93 -6.77 15.72
CA ASP A 38 -12.52 -6.97 17.12
C ASP A 38 -11.01 -7.23 17.31
N HIS A 39 -10.20 -6.81 16.35
CA HIS A 39 -8.75 -6.89 16.47
C HIS A 39 -8.25 -5.95 17.56
N GLU A 40 -7.19 -6.37 18.27
CA GLU A 40 -6.55 -5.50 19.27
C GLU A 40 -6.01 -4.24 18.62
N PRO A 41 -6.10 -3.09 19.30
CA PRO A 41 -5.54 -1.84 18.76
C PRO A 41 -4.05 -1.97 18.49
N VAL A 42 -3.62 -1.48 17.33
CA VAL A 42 -2.21 -1.51 16.95
C VAL A 42 -1.93 -0.38 15.97
N VAL A 43 -0.70 0.14 16.02
CA VAL A 43 -0.16 1.07 15.02
C VAL A 43 1.08 0.42 14.44
N ALA A 44 1.21 0.40 13.12
CA ALA A 44 2.35 -0.21 12.46
C ALA A 44 2.79 0.62 11.24
N LEU A 45 4.06 0.53 10.90
CA LEU A 45 4.61 1.16 9.71
C LEU A 45 4.32 0.29 8.49
N LEU A 46 3.94 0.92 7.39
CA LEU A 46 3.62 0.24 6.15
C LEU A 46 4.85 0.06 5.27
N ASN A 47 4.92 -1.10 4.65
CA ASN A 47 5.91 -1.38 3.62
C ASN A 47 5.41 -0.82 2.26
N TYR A 48 6.29 -0.80 1.25
CA TYR A 48 5.93 -0.44 -0.13
C TYR A 48 5.40 -1.69 -0.82
N LYS A 49 4.14 -1.97 -0.67
CA LYS A 49 3.53 -3.18 -1.21
C LYS A 49 2.04 -2.97 -1.46
N ASP A 50 1.19 -3.69 -0.79
CA ASP A 50 -0.24 -3.63 -1.00
C ASP A 50 -1.04 -3.92 0.26
N VAL A 51 -2.31 -3.58 0.19
CA VAL A 51 -3.33 -4.03 1.12
C VAL A 51 -4.34 -4.86 0.33
N ALA A 52 -4.70 -6.01 0.88
CA ALA A 52 -5.77 -6.86 0.34
C ALA A 52 -6.97 -6.76 1.28
N TYR A 53 -8.14 -6.54 0.73
CA TYR A 53 -9.34 -6.44 1.54
C TYR A 53 -10.50 -7.19 0.88
N THR A 54 -11.39 -7.72 1.70
CA THR A 54 -12.58 -8.43 1.23
C THR A 54 -13.81 -7.55 1.43
N GLU A 55 -14.45 -7.22 0.33
CA GLU A 55 -15.65 -6.38 0.32
C GLU A 55 -16.77 -7.15 -0.37
N ASP A 56 -17.86 -7.40 0.34
CA ASP A 56 -19.01 -8.16 -0.17
C ASP A 56 -18.60 -9.50 -0.79
N GLY A 57 -17.70 -10.20 -0.10
CA GLY A 57 -17.21 -11.51 -0.52
C GLY A 57 -16.16 -11.48 -1.62
N GLN A 58 -15.81 -10.32 -2.15
CA GLN A 58 -14.82 -10.17 -3.22
C GLN A 58 -13.51 -9.64 -2.68
N LYS A 59 -12.42 -10.27 -3.05
CA LYS A 59 -11.08 -9.84 -2.67
C LYS A 59 -10.59 -8.76 -3.63
N LYS A 60 -10.20 -7.63 -3.06
CA LYS A 60 -9.73 -6.46 -3.79
C LYS A 60 -8.39 -6.00 -3.25
N TYR A 61 -7.68 -5.19 -4.03
CA TYR A 61 -6.31 -4.79 -3.71
C TYR A 61 -6.10 -3.32 -3.99
N ALA A 62 -5.21 -2.71 -3.20
CA ALA A 62 -4.69 -1.36 -3.46
C ALA A 62 -3.22 -1.32 -3.08
N THR A 63 -2.44 -0.45 -3.73
CA THR A 63 -1.06 -0.23 -3.29
C THR A 63 -1.05 0.59 -2.02
N THR A 64 -0.07 0.31 -1.15
CA THR A 64 0.26 1.16 -0.01
C THR A 64 1.74 1.47 -0.11
N LEU A 65 2.07 2.74 -0.30
CA LEU A 65 3.44 3.14 -0.62
C LEU A 65 4.02 3.95 0.55
N GLY A 66 4.33 3.22 1.62
CA GLY A 66 4.82 3.83 2.85
C GLY A 66 3.71 4.36 3.74
N GLY A 67 4.07 5.02 4.84
CA GLY A 67 3.13 5.53 5.81
C GLY A 67 2.88 4.57 6.95
N PHE A 68 1.72 4.65 7.57
CA PHE A 68 1.38 3.79 8.70
C PHE A 68 -0.10 3.43 8.72
N VAL A 69 -0.43 2.40 9.49
CA VAL A 69 -1.80 1.94 9.70
C VAL A 69 -2.14 2.01 11.18
N GLU A 70 -3.35 2.45 11.46
CA GLU A 70 -3.93 2.41 12.80
C GLU A 70 -5.11 1.44 12.78
N VAL A 71 -5.06 0.43 13.63
CA VAL A 71 -6.14 -0.56 13.77
C VAL A 71 -6.80 -0.36 15.11
N THR A 72 -8.12 -0.28 15.09
CA THR A 72 -8.95 -0.31 16.30
C THR A 72 -9.91 -1.48 16.19
N LYS A 73 -10.79 -1.63 17.17
CA LYS A 73 -11.74 -2.75 17.25
C LYS A 73 -12.57 -2.91 15.95
N ASP A 74 -13.01 -1.81 15.36
CA ASP A 74 -13.98 -1.81 14.26
C ASP A 74 -13.53 -0.97 13.07
N LYS A 75 -12.26 -0.51 13.06
CA LYS A 75 -11.78 0.41 12.02
C LYS A 75 -10.31 0.20 11.73
N VAL A 76 -9.98 0.24 10.45
CA VAL A 76 -8.61 0.25 9.94
C VAL A 76 -8.41 1.53 9.16
N THR A 77 -7.46 2.36 9.59
CA THR A 77 -7.12 3.61 8.92
C THR A 77 -5.70 3.51 8.38
N ILE A 78 -5.56 3.58 7.07
CA ILE A 78 -4.27 3.57 6.39
C ILE A 78 -3.96 4.99 5.96
N LEU A 79 -2.86 5.52 6.47
CA LEU A 79 -2.33 6.85 6.12
C LEU A 79 -1.05 6.60 5.36
N THR A 80 -1.10 6.72 4.05
CA THR A 80 -0.01 6.35 3.16
C THR A 80 0.39 7.54 2.27
N ASP A 81 1.63 7.56 1.82
CA ASP A 81 2.15 8.63 0.97
C ASP A 81 1.46 8.63 -0.39
N ALA A 82 1.19 7.45 -0.92
CA ALA A 82 0.46 7.29 -2.18
C ALA A 82 -0.22 5.92 -2.19
N SER A 83 -1.35 5.85 -2.86
CA SER A 83 -2.11 4.62 -3.00
C SER A 83 -2.93 4.66 -4.28
N GLU A 84 -3.07 3.51 -4.91
CA GLU A 84 -3.88 3.34 -6.12
C GLU A 84 -4.65 2.03 -5.99
N LEU A 85 -5.93 2.05 -6.36
CA LEU A 85 -6.69 0.82 -6.51
C LEU A 85 -6.10 0.02 -7.67
N GLN A 86 -6.23 -1.30 -7.64
CA GLN A 86 -5.60 -2.18 -8.62
C GLN A 86 -5.90 -1.77 -10.07
N ASP A 87 -7.14 -1.45 -10.37
CA ASP A 87 -7.56 -1.08 -11.73
C ASP A 87 -7.13 0.33 -12.15
N GLU A 88 -6.71 1.17 -11.22
CA GLU A 88 -6.17 2.51 -11.52
C GLU A 88 -4.70 2.50 -11.93
N ILE A 89 -3.97 1.38 -11.71
CA ILE A 89 -2.53 1.31 -11.95
C ILE A 89 -2.22 1.30 -13.44
N ASP A 90 -1.34 2.22 -13.87
CA ASP A 90 -0.81 2.25 -15.22
C ASP A 90 0.49 1.43 -15.25
N ILE A 91 0.40 0.19 -15.75
CA ILE A 91 1.53 -0.74 -15.76
C ILE A 91 2.70 -0.25 -16.61
N GLU A 92 2.42 0.40 -17.74
CA GLU A 92 3.50 0.90 -18.62
C GLU A 92 4.28 2.03 -17.97
N ARG A 93 3.57 2.92 -17.29
CA ARG A 93 4.20 4.01 -16.52
C ARG A 93 5.04 3.46 -15.37
N ALA A 94 4.55 2.42 -14.70
CA ALA A 94 5.29 1.78 -13.60
C ALA A 94 6.55 1.11 -14.10
N LYS A 95 6.51 0.44 -15.26
CA LYS A 95 7.69 -0.17 -15.87
C LYS A 95 8.74 0.87 -16.24
N LYS A 96 8.33 2.00 -16.80
CA LYS A 96 9.24 3.10 -17.13
C LYS A 96 9.87 3.71 -15.89
N ALA A 97 9.08 3.88 -14.83
CA ALA A 97 9.59 4.38 -13.54
C ALA A 97 10.62 3.42 -12.94
N LYS A 98 10.39 2.11 -13.06
CA LYS A 98 11.34 1.10 -12.61
C LYS A 98 12.66 1.22 -13.35
N GLU A 99 12.62 1.33 -14.68
CA GLU A 99 13.85 1.48 -15.50
C GLU A 99 14.63 2.73 -15.10
N ARG A 100 13.94 3.86 -14.91
CA ARG A 100 14.60 5.10 -14.49
C ARG A 100 15.30 4.96 -13.13
N ALA A 101 14.62 4.33 -12.18
CA ALA A 101 15.17 4.13 -10.85
C ALA A 101 16.38 3.19 -10.88
N GLU A 102 16.31 2.11 -11.67
CA GLU A 102 17.43 1.18 -11.82
C GLU A 102 18.65 1.87 -12.44
N LYS A 103 18.44 2.71 -13.45
CA LYS A 103 19.53 3.49 -14.05
C LYS A 103 20.18 4.44 -13.07
N ARG A 104 19.39 5.13 -12.25
CA ARG A 104 19.90 6.03 -11.23
C ARG A 104 20.71 5.29 -10.17
N LEU A 105 20.25 4.11 -9.76
CA LEU A 105 20.98 3.30 -8.79
C LEU A 105 22.29 2.77 -9.34
N ALA A 106 22.38 2.54 -10.66
CA ALA A 106 23.60 2.10 -11.31
C ALA A 106 24.64 3.22 -11.41
N GLN A 107 24.22 4.48 -11.34
CA GLN A 107 25.13 5.63 -11.34
C GLN A 107 25.68 5.83 -9.93
N LYS A 108 27.01 5.83 -9.80
CA LYS A 108 27.67 5.93 -8.49
C LYS A 108 28.34 7.30 -8.29
N ASP A 109 27.81 8.33 -8.88
CA ASP A 109 28.30 9.67 -8.64
C ASP A 109 27.52 10.34 -7.50
N GLY A 110 28.08 11.32 -6.85
CA GLY A 110 27.49 12.00 -5.73
C GLY A 110 26.31 12.90 -6.06
N SER A 111 25.94 13.01 -7.34
CA SER A 111 24.83 13.85 -7.77
C SER A 111 23.47 13.14 -7.65
N ILE A 112 23.46 11.83 -7.43
CA ILE A 112 22.25 11.03 -7.33
C ILE A 112 21.92 10.75 -5.88
N ASP A 113 20.68 11.05 -5.49
CA ASP A 113 20.17 10.64 -4.19
C ASP A 113 19.79 9.16 -4.25
N GLN A 114 20.66 8.32 -3.71
CA GLN A 114 20.52 6.87 -3.75
C GLN A 114 19.26 6.41 -2.99
N LEU A 115 18.99 7.00 -1.83
CA LEU A 115 17.80 6.63 -1.06
C LEU A 115 16.52 6.93 -1.82
N ARG A 116 16.45 8.09 -2.46
CA ARG A 116 15.29 8.49 -3.25
C ARG A 116 15.06 7.54 -4.42
N ALA A 117 16.15 7.11 -5.08
CA ALA A 117 16.07 6.17 -6.18
C ALA A 117 15.62 4.78 -5.71
N GLU A 118 16.07 4.34 -4.54
CA GLU A 118 15.63 3.07 -3.95
C GLU A 118 14.13 3.07 -3.63
N ILE A 119 13.63 4.16 -3.07
CA ILE A 119 12.21 4.31 -2.77
C ILE A 119 11.38 4.32 -4.06
N ALA A 120 11.84 5.05 -5.07
CA ALA A 120 11.16 5.08 -6.38
C ALA A 120 11.08 3.69 -7.00
N LEU A 121 12.15 2.89 -6.87
CA LEU A 121 12.17 1.51 -7.35
C LEU A 121 11.17 0.64 -6.61
N LYS A 122 11.11 0.74 -5.29
CA LYS A 122 10.15 -0.01 -4.48
C LYS A 122 8.71 0.31 -4.85
N LYS A 123 8.40 1.58 -5.08
CA LYS A 123 7.06 2.01 -5.50
C LYS A 123 6.69 1.42 -6.86
N ALA A 124 7.62 1.46 -7.81
CA ALA A 124 7.39 0.92 -9.16
C ALA A 124 7.16 -0.60 -9.12
N ILE A 125 7.96 -1.32 -8.35
CA ILE A 125 7.84 -2.77 -8.21
C ILE A 125 6.49 -3.13 -7.56
N ALA A 126 6.07 -2.39 -6.54
CA ALA A 126 4.79 -2.63 -5.88
C ALA A 126 3.63 -2.51 -6.87
N ARG A 127 3.64 -1.47 -7.72
CA ARG A 127 2.61 -1.28 -8.73
C ARG A 127 2.60 -2.40 -9.78
N ILE A 128 3.78 -2.80 -10.26
CA ILE A 128 3.91 -3.85 -11.25
C ILE A 128 3.38 -5.18 -10.69
N ASN A 129 3.78 -5.52 -9.47
CA ASN A 129 3.37 -6.79 -8.86
C ASN A 129 1.86 -6.86 -8.65
N LEU A 130 1.24 -5.75 -8.27
CA LEU A 130 -0.20 -5.72 -8.03
C LEU A 130 -1.01 -5.81 -9.33
N LYS A 131 -0.50 -5.23 -10.41
CA LYS A 131 -1.22 -5.19 -11.70
C LYS A 131 -1.10 -6.48 -12.50
N LYS A 132 -0.13 -7.30 -12.20
CA LYS A 132 0.08 -8.57 -12.92
C LYS A 132 -1.14 -9.47 -12.94
#